data_637e7facbc768e0a73412f8c962d3096
#
_entry.id   637e7facbc768e0a73412f8c962d3096
#
_cell.length_a   1.000
_cell.length_b   1.000
_cell.length_c   1.000
_cell.angle_alpha   90.00
_cell.angle_beta   90.00
_cell.angle_gamma   90.00
#
_symmetry.space_group_name_H-M   'P 1'
#
loop_
_entity.id
_entity.type
_entity.pdbx_description
1 polymer ?
#
loop_
_entity_poly.entity_id
_entity_poly.type
_entity_poly.pdbx_seq_one_letter_code
_entity_poly.pdbx_strand_id
1 'polypeptide(L)'
;MYGIMIAFKDYRAARGIWGSEWIGLEHFKRFFSSFYFGRIVGNTLTINILSLLFGFPFPIFLALLLGELRNGKFRKVLQNVAYIPHFLSAVIVVSIMQLILNPNTGVYNMIRQWFGLPVTNYFASVGAFKPMYIISGIWQNMGWDAILYIAALAGIDTTLYEAASID
;
A
#
# COMPACT_ATOMS: atom_id res chain seq x y z
N MET A 1 -10.07 24.41 9.09
CA MET A 1 -10.83 24.01 10.31
C MET A 1 -12.35 24.16 10.17
N TYR A 2 -12.87 25.13 9.41
CA TYR A 2 -14.32 25.32 9.25
C TYR A 2 -15.09 24.15 8.59
N GLY A 3 -14.41 23.31 7.79
CA GLY A 3 -15.04 22.15 7.16
C GLY A 3 -15.59 21.09 8.15
N ILE A 4 -15.05 21.02 9.37
CA ILE A 4 -15.56 20.10 10.38
C ILE A 4 -16.99 20.48 10.81
N MET A 5 -17.34 21.76 10.76
CA MET A 5 -18.69 22.24 11.10
C MET A 5 -19.75 21.66 10.16
N ILE A 6 -19.39 21.34 8.92
CA ILE A 6 -20.30 20.76 7.93
C ILE A 6 -20.82 19.39 8.39
N ALA A 7 -20.04 18.63 9.14
CA ALA A 7 -20.44 17.34 9.67
C ALA A 7 -21.62 17.42 10.66
N PHE A 8 -21.86 18.60 11.23
CA PHE A 8 -22.93 18.86 12.22
C PHE A 8 -24.07 19.71 11.66
N LYS A 9 -24.02 20.06 10.38
CA LYS A 9 -25.01 20.94 9.72
C LYS A 9 -25.62 20.27 8.50
N ASP A 10 -26.90 20.53 8.23
CA ASP A 10 -27.53 20.24 6.92
C ASP A 10 -26.99 21.22 5.89
N TYR A 11 -25.76 20.94 5.41
CA TYR A 11 -25.05 21.87 4.54
C TYR A 11 -25.72 22.00 3.18
N ARG A 12 -26.10 23.23 2.84
CA ARG A 12 -26.63 23.62 1.54
C ARG A 12 -25.72 24.66 0.92
N ALA A 13 -25.14 24.35 -0.25
CA ALA A 13 -24.21 25.24 -0.93
C ALA A 13 -24.78 26.67 -1.14
N ALA A 14 -26.08 26.78 -1.40
CA ALA A 14 -26.76 28.07 -1.57
C ALA A 14 -26.79 28.96 -0.29
N ARG A 15 -26.69 28.34 0.90
CA ARG A 15 -26.73 29.06 2.20
C ARG A 15 -25.34 29.20 2.83
N GLY A 16 -24.35 28.52 2.27
CA GLY A 16 -23.01 28.45 2.83
C GLY A 16 -22.96 27.75 4.19
N ILE A 17 -21.78 27.74 4.80
CA ILE A 17 -21.55 27.07 6.10
C ILE A 17 -22.32 27.77 7.22
N TRP A 18 -22.37 29.08 7.21
CA TRP A 18 -22.98 29.87 8.29
C TRP A 18 -24.49 29.87 8.24
N GLY A 19 -25.08 29.88 7.05
CA GLY A 19 -26.55 29.91 6.84
C GLY A 19 -27.20 28.52 6.84
N SER A 20 -26.45 27.44 6.95
CA SER A 20 -26.97 26.08 7.00
C SER A 20 -27.42 25.71 8.41
N GLU A 21 -28.52 24.94 8.50
CA GLU A 21 -29.13 24.52 9.76
C GLU A 21 -28.22 23.57 10.56
N TRP A 22 -28.20 23.71 11.87
CA TRP A 22 -27.46 22.84 12.77
C TRP A 22 -28.30 21.61 13.13
N ILE A 23 -27.84 20.42 12.74
CA ILE A 23 -28.53 19.14 12.95
C ILE A 23 -27.80 18.23 13.96
N GLY A 24 -26.73 18.72 14.57
CA GLY A 24 -25.96 17.97 15.58
C GLY A 24 -25.35 16.68 15.00
N LEU A 25 -25.62 15.55 15.64
CA LEU A 25 -25.03 14.25 15.31
C LEU A 25 -25.87 13.41 14.33
N GLU A 26 -26.82 14.00 13.60
CA GLU A 26 -27.73 13.25 12.74
C GLU A 26 -27.01 12.54 11.58
N HIS A 27 -26.01 13.17 10.98
CA HIS A 27 -25.17 12.55 9.96
C HIS A 27 -24.42 11.32 10.51
N PHE A 28 -23.92 11.41 11.73
CA PHE A 28 -23.24 10.29 12.39
C PHE A 28 -24.21 9.15 12.67
N LYS A 29 -25.41 9.44 13.20
CA LYS A 29 -26.46 8.42 13.41
C LYS A 29 -26.83 7.72 12.11
N ARG A 30 -27.05 8.47 11.02
CA ARG A 30 -27.32 7.90 9.69
C ARG A 30 -26.18 7.02 9.20
N PHE A 31 -24.92 7.47 9.39
CA PHE A 31 -23.75 6.70 8.98
C PHE A 31 -23.65 5.38 9.74
N PHE A 32 -23.73 5.41 11.08
CA PHE A 32 -23.65 4.20 11.91
C PHE A 32 -24.83 3.23 11.70
N SER A 33 -26.02 3.75 11.37
CA SER A 33 -27.21 2.96 11.06
C SER A 33 -27.27 2.52 9.60
N SER A 34 -26.32 2.94 8.76
CA SER A 34 -26.30 2.60 7.35
C SER A 34 -26.03 1.11 7.15
N PHE A 35 -26.76 0.50 6.22
CA PHE A 35 -26.51 -0.87 5.75
C PHE A 35 -25.05 -1.10 5.30
N TYR A 36 -24.40 -0.05 4.80
CA TYR A 36 -23.03 -0.11 4.30
C TYR A 36 -21.97 0.09 5.38
N PHE A 37 -22.34 0.52 6.60
CA PHE A 37 -21.37 0.86 7.65
C PHE A 37 -20.41 -0.28 7.94
N GLY A 38 -20.94 -1.48 8.27
CA GLY A 38 -20.11 -2.65 8.59
C GLY A 38 -19.19 -3.05 7.42
N ARG A 39 -19.68 -2.95 6.19
CA ARG A 39 -18.91 -3.26 4.99
C ARG A 39 -17.77 -2.25 4.75
N ILE A 40 -18.05 -0.96 4.91
CA ILE A 40 -17.06 0.10 4.71
C ILE A 40 -15.96 -0.01 5.78
N VAL A 41 -16.36 -0.06 7.05
CA VAL A 41 -15.41 -0.14 8.17
C VAL A 41 -14.60 -1.44 8.10
N GLY A 42 -15.26 -2.58 7.92
CA GLY A 42 -14.59 -3.87 7.81
C GLY A 42 -13.63 -3.93 6.62
N ASN A 43 -13.99 -3.35 5.48
CA ASN A 43 -13.10 -3.29 4.31
C ASN A 43 -11.87 -2.39 4.58
N THR A 44 -12.09 -1.21 5.16
CA THR A 44 -11.02 -0.28 5.52
C THR A 44 -10.06 -0.91 6.53
N LEU A 45 -10.58 -1.49 7.61
CA LEU A 45 -9.75 -2.15 8.62
C LEU A 45 -8.97 -3.33 8.03
N THR A 46 -9.63 -4.19 7.25
CA THR A 46 -8.96 -5.34 6.62
C THR A 46 -7.82 -4.92 5.71
N ILE A 47 -8.05 -3.92 4.84
CA ILE A 47 -7.00 -3.44 3.93
C ILE A 47 -5.83 -2.85 4.72
N ASN A 48 -6.10 -2.00 5.73
CA ASN A 48 -5.04 -1.36 6.50
C ASN A 48 -4.25 -2.36 7.36
N ILE A 49 -4.93 -3.30 8.03
CA ILE A 49 -4.26 -4.33 8.84
C ILE A 49 -3.40 -5.23 7.96
N LEU A 50 -3.93 -5.70 6.83
CA LEU A 50 -3.15 -6.53 5.91
C LEU A 50 -2.01 -5.76 5.25
N SER A 51 -2.22 -4.48 4.88
CA SER A 51 -1.15 -3.63 4.36
C SER A 51 -0.05 -3.41 5.38
N LEU A 52 -0.39 -3.22 6.65
CA LEU A 52 0.59 -3.08 7.72
C LEU A 52 1.32 -4.41 7.96
N LEU A 53 0.57 -5.51 8.10
CA LEU A 53 1.13 -6.83 8.40
C LEU A 53 2.12 -7.31 7.33
N PHE A 54 1.77 -7.12 6.06
CA PHE A 54 2.62 -7.54 4.95
C PHE A 54 3.54 -6.42 4.47
N GLY A 55 3.13 -5.16 4.48
CA GLY A 55 3.94 -4.03 4.01
C GLY A 55 5.10 -3.69 4.93
N PHE A 56 4.94 -3.82 6.26
CA PHE A 56 5.99 -3.48 7.22
C PHE A 56 7.25 -4.37 7.16
N PRO A 57 7.16 -5.72 7.03
CA PRO A 57 8.36 -6.56 7.01
C PRO A 57 9.20 -6.42 5.73
N PHE A 58 8.58 -6.15 4.57
CA PHE A 58 9.30 -6.15 3.29
C PHE A 58 10.39 -5.07 3.18
N PRO A 59 10.16 -3.80 3.58
CA PRO A 59 11.21 -2.79 3.60
C PRO A 59 12.39 -3.14 4.53
N ILE A 60 12.10 -3.73 5.69
CA ILE A 60 13.13 -4.18 6.64
C ILE A 60 13.98 -5.28 6.00
N PHE A 61 13.32 -6.29 5.44
CA PHE A 61 14.00 -7.39 4.76
C PHE A 61 14.88 -6.89 3.60
N LEU A 62 14.36 -5.97 2.80
CA LEU A 62 15.12 -5.35 1.71
C LEU A 62 16.33 -4.57 2.24
N ALA A 63 16.17 -3.80 3.33
CA ALA A 63 17.26 -3.04 3.95
C ALA A 63 18.38 -3.96 4.45
N LEU A 64 18.02 -5.07 5.11
CA LEU A 64 18.98 -6.07 5.57
C LEU A 64 19.71 -6.73 4.40
N LEU A 65 18.99 -7.18 3.36
CA LEU A 65 19.61 -7.75 2.16
C LEU A 65 20.59 -6.80 1.49
N LEU A 66 20.20 -5.52 1.38
CA LEU A 66 21.08 -4.51 0.81
C LEU A 66 22.28 -4.20 1.72
N GLY A 67 22.12 -4.34 3.03
CA GLY A 67 23.19 -4.20 4.03
C GLY A 67 24.30 -5.21 3.85
N GLU A 68 23.95 -6.46 3.55
CA GLU A 68 24.88 -7.59 3.36
C GLU A 68 25.70 -7.53 2.05
N LEU A 69 25.32 -6.65 1.11
CA LEU A 69 25.99 -6.55 -0.16
C LEU A 69 27.36 -5.84 -0.03
N ARG A 70 28.44 -6.61 -0.23
CA ARG A 70 29.83 -6.13 -0.20
C ARG A 70 30.15 -5.17 -1.35
N ASN A 71 29.57 -5.38 -2.53
CA ASN A 71 29.84 -4.56 -3.69
C ASN A 71 28.99 -3.29 -3.66
N GLY A 72 29.58 -2.15 -3.29
CA GLY A 72 28.89 -0.86 -3.18
C GLY A 72 28.29 -0.35 -4.48
N LYS A 73 28.84 -0.66 -5.65
CA LYS A 73 28.26 -0.28 -6.95
C LYS A 73 26.98 -1.07 -7.23
N PHE A 74 27.02 -2.38 -7.01
CA PHE A 74 25.85 -3.26 -7.20
C PHE A 74 24.74 -2.90 -6.22
N ARG A 75 25.08 -2.65 -4.94
CA ARG A 75 24.13 -2.17 -3.94
C ARG A 75 23.41 -0.89 -4.39
N LYS A 76 24.15 0.11 -4.91
CA LYS A 76 23.55 1.36 -5.41
C LYS A 76 22.61 1.13 -6.59
N VAL A 77 22.97 0.25 -7.52
CA VAL A 77 22.09 -0.09 -8.65
C VAL A 77 20.79 -0.73 -8.15
N LEU A 78 20.87 -1.70 -7.25
CA LEU A 78 19.67 -2.34 -6.68
C LEU A 78 18.80 -1.36 -5.90
N GLN A 79 19.41 -0.48 -5.11
CA GLN A 79 18.69 0.60 -4.41
C GLN A 79 17.92 1.49 -5.40
N ASN A 80 18.59 1.98 -6.45
CA ASN A 80 17.96 2.84 -7.43
C ASN A 80 16.80 2.13 -8.15
N VAL A 81 16.99 0.87 -8.54
CA VAL A 81 15.92 0.07 -9.18
C VAL A 81 14.74 -0.13 -8.22
N ALA A 82 14.99 -0.40 -6.94
CA ALA A 82 13.95 -0.57 -5.94
C ALA A 82 13.19 0.73 -5.64
N TYR A 83 13.80 1.91 -5.85
CA TYR A 83 13.15 3.21 -5.59
C TYR A 83 12.25 3.68 -6.75
N ILE A 84 12.55 3.28 -7.99
CA ILE A 84 11.82 3.73 -9.19
C ILE A 84 10.30 3.54 -9.08
N PRO A 85 9.77 2.39 -8.61
CA PRO A 85 8.32 2.17 -8.56
C PRO A 85 7.56 3.21 -7.72
N HIS A 86 8.19 3.75 -6.67
CA HIS A 86 7.57 4.77 -5.80
C HIS A 86 7.17 6.05 -6.56
N PHE A 87 7.91 6.42 -7.60
CA PHE A 87 7.64 7.62 -8.39
C PHE A 87 6.59 7.42 -9.48
N LEU A 88 6.08 6.21 -9.66
CA LEU A 88 5.02 5.93 -10.63
C LEU A 88 3.66 6.39 -10.07
N SER A 89 2.85 7.04 -10.91
CA SER A 89 1.49 7.38 -10.52
C SER A 89 0.63 6.10 -10.38
N ALA A 90 -0.42 6.18 -9.56
CA ALA A 90 -1.37 5.08 -9.40
C ALA A 90 -1.97 4.62 -10.73
N VAL A 91 -2.19 5.53 -11.68
CA VAL A 91 -2.70 5.20 -13.02
C VAL A 91 -1.72 4.31 -13.78
N ILE A 92 -0.42 4.64 -13.74
CA ILE A 92 0.63 3.83 -14.38
C ILE A 92 0.71 2.46 -13.74
N VAL A 93 0.70 2.38 -12.40
CA VAL A 93 0.72 1.10 -11.67
C VAL A 93 -0.46 0.22 -12.07
N VAL A 94 -1.68 0.76 -12.07
CA VAL A 94 -2.87 0.02 -12.48
C VAL A 94 -2.78 -0.42 -13.94
N SER A 95 -2.26 0.42 -14.83
CA SER A 95 -2.08 0.06 -16.25
C SER A 95 -1.07 -1.08 -16.43
N ILE A 96 0.03 -1.08 -15.69
CA ILE A 96 1.00 -2.19 -15.67
C ILE A 96 0.33 -3.46 -15.17
N MET A 97 -0.46 -3.38 -14.10
CA MET A 97 -1.20 -4.53 -13.57
C MET A 97 -2.20 -5.07 -14.60
N GLN A 98 -2.93 -4.20 -15.29
CA GLN A 98 -3.86 -4.61 -16.34
C GLN A 98 -3.15 -5.33 -17.48
N LEU A 99 -1.95 -4.88 -17.86
CA LEU A 99 -1.15 -5.53 -18.89
C LEU A 99 -0.68 -6.92 -18.45
N ILE A 100 -0.13 -7.04 -17.24
CA ILE A 100 0.44 -8.29 -16.72
C ILE A 100 -0.65 -9.33 -16.43
N LEU A 101 -1.78 -8.89 -15.87
CA LEU A 101 -2.89 -9.77 -15.44
C LEU A 101 -3.98 -9.95 -16.50
N ASN A 102 -3.79 -9.43 -17.71
CA ASN A 102 -4.76 -9.58 -18.80
C ASN A 102 -5.12 -11.04 -19.03
N PRO A 103 -6.42 -11.41 -19.11
CA PRO A 103 -6.82 -12.80 -19.32
C PRO A 103 -6.28 -13.43 -20.61
N ASN A 104 -6.17 -12.64 -21.68
CA ASN A 104 -5.85 -13.15 -23.02
C ASN A 104 -4.35 -13.03 -23.35
N THR A 105 -3.71 -11.93 -22.94
CA THR A 105 -2.34 -11.57 -23.36
C THR A 105 -1.38 -11.38 -22.19
N GLY A 106 -1.87 -11.46 -20.96
CA GLY A 106 -1.05 -11.20 -19.76
C GLY A 106 -0.09 -12.33 -19.44
N VAL A 107 1.18 -11.97 -19.21
CA VAL A 107 2.26 -12.92 -18.89
C VAL A 107 1.90 -13.80 -17.69
N TYR A 108 1.23 -13.27 -16.70
CA TYR A 108 0.82 -14.03 -15.51
C TYR A 108 -0.14 -15.18 -15.84
N ASN A 109 -1.15 -14.94 -16.69
CA ASN A 109 -2.07 -15.97 -17.11
C ASN A 109 -1.40 -16.98 -18.07
N MET A 110 -0.45 -16.55 -18.89
CA MET A 110 0.36 -17.47 -19.74
C MET A 110 1.17 -18.44 -18.85
N ILE A 111 1.83 -17.93 -17.81
CA ILE A 111 2.57 -18.79 -16.87
C ILE A 111 1.62 -19.76 -16.17
N ARG A 112 0.44 -19.31 -15.71
CA ARG A 112 -0.56 -20.19 -15.11
C ARG A 112 -1.00 -21.32 -16.01
N GLN A 113 -1.21 -21.05 -17.31
CA GLN A 113 -1.56 -22.05 -18.30
C GLN A 113 -0.47 -23.12 -18.47
N TRP A 114 0.80 -22.75 -18.39
CA TRP A 114 1.90 -23.72 -18.41
C TRP A 114 1.87 -24.71 -17.23
N PHE A 115 1.31 -24.28 -16.10
CA PHE A 115 1.08 -25.13 -14.95
C PHE A 115 -0.30 -25.81 -14.95
N GLY A 116 -1.05 -25.75 -16.07
CA GLY A 116 -2.38 -26.37 -16.19
C GLY A 116 -3.49 -25.65 -15.40
N LEU A 117 -3.22 -24.42 -14.94
CA LEU A 117 -4.21 -23.65 -14.18
C LEU A 117 -5.12 -22.84 -15.11
N PRO A 118 -6.42 -22.67 -14.76
CA PRO A 118 -7.35 -21.92 -15.61
C PRO A 118 -7.01 -20.44 -15.66
N VAL A 119 -7.36 -19.80 -16.78
CA VAL A 119 -7.28 -18.35 -16.95
C VAL A 119 -8.22 -17.67 -15.99
N THR A 120 -7.76 -16.59 -15.37
CA THR A 120 -8.53 -15.83 -14.39
C THR A 120 -8.55 -14.35 -14.74
N ASN A 121 -9.75 -13.75 -14.73
CA ASN A 121 -9.89 -12.30 -14.82
C ASN A 121 -9.87 -11.70 -13.42
N TYR A 122 -8.70 -11.25 -12.99
CA TYR A 122 -8.48 -10.69 -11.64
C TYR A 122 -9.22 -9.38 -11.43
N PHE A 123 -9.36 -8.55 -12.46
CA PHE A 123 -10.08 -7.27 -12.33
C PHE A 123 -11.61 -7.43 -12.24
N ALA A 124 -12.15 -8.55 -12.70
CA ALA A 124 -13.56 -8.89 -12.52
C ALA A 124 -13.85 -9.63 -11.20
N SER A 125 -12.81 -10.04 -10.48
CA SER A 125 -12.95 -10.81 -9.24
C SER A 125 -12.91 -9.89 -8.02
N VAL A 126 -14.01 -9.85 -7.25
CA VAL A 126 -14.10 -9.09 -5.99
C VAL A 126 -13.05 -9.56 -4.98
N GLY A 127 -12.78 -10.87 -4.91
CA GLY A 127 -11.78 -11.43 -3.99
C GLY A 127 -10.34 -11.09 -4.34
N ALA A 128 -10.05 -10.76 -5.60
CA ALA A 128 -8.72 -10.42 -6.06
C ALA A 128 -8.31 -8.97 -5.74
N PHE A 129 -9.27 -8.08 -5.46
CA PHE A 129 -8.99 -6.65 -5.23
C PHE A 129 -8.01 -6.43 -4.09
N LYS A 130 -8.27 -7.00 -2.91
CA LYS A 130 -7.42 -6.79 -1.73
C LYS A 130 -5.98 -7.29 -1.94
N PRO A 131 -5.74 -8.54 -2.39
CA PRO A 131 -4.39 -8.99 -2.70
C PRO A 131 -3.68 -8.14 -3.74
N MET A 132 -4.35 -7.77 -4.82
CA MET A 132 -3.77 -6.92 -5.86
C MET A 132 -3.35 -5.56 -5.31
N TYR A 133 -4.22 -4.92 -4.53
CA TYR A 133 -3.97 -3.62 -3.90
C TYR A 133 -2.76 -3.69 -2.95
N ILE A 134 -2.70 -4.70 -2.10
CA ILE A 134 -1.63 -4.87 -1.10
C ILE A 134 -0.30 -5.19 -1.78
N ILE A 135 -0.29 -6.16 -2.71
CA ILE A 135 0.94 -6.57 -3.40
C ILE A 135 1.51 -5.43 -4.25
N SER A 136 0.65 -4.71 -4.99
CA SER A 136 1.10 -3.56 -5.78
C SER A 136 1.60 -2.43 -4.89
N GLY A 137 0.96 -2.18 -3.75
CA GLY A 137 1.40 -1.19 -2.77
C GLY A 137 2.76 -1.53 -2.16
N ILE A 138 2.98 -2.79 -1.79
CA ILE A 138 4.28 -3.27 -1.29
C ILE A 138 5.36 -3.08 -2.37
N TRP A 139 5.11 -3.57 -3.58
CA TRP A 139 6.05 -3.41 -4.69
C TRP A 139 6.39 -1.95 -4.97
N GLN A 140 5.40 -1.08 -4.91
CA GLN A 140 5.59 0.35 -5.19
C GLN A 140 6.40 1.06 -4.10
N ASN A 141 6.21 0.70 -2.83
CA ASN A 141 6.73 1.49 -1.72
C ASN A 141 7.89 0.84 -0.96
N MET A 142 8.09 -0.49 -1.03
CA MET A 142 9.07 -1.18 -0.20
C MET A 142 10.50 -0.62 -0.35
N GLY A 143 10.89 -0.19 -1.55
CA GLY A 143 12.22 0.39 -1.77
C GLY A 143 12.37 1.74 -1.10
N TRP A 144 11.38 2.61 -1.24
CA TRP A 144 11.36 3.92 -0.62
C TRP A 144 11.35 3.81 0.91
N ASP A 145 10.48 2.98 1.45
CA ASP A 145 10.37 2.78 2.89
C ASP A 145 11.62 2.14 3.49
N ALA A 146 12.37 1.34 2.71
CA ALA A 146 13.63 0.76 3.14
C ALA A 146 14.74 1.80 3.42
N ILE A 147 14.63 3.01 2.88
CA ILE A 147 15.61 4.09 3.11
C ILE A 147 15.75 4.37 4.60
N LEU A 148 14.64 4.42 5.33
CA LEU A 148 14.64 4.68 6.76
C LEU A 148 15.43 3.60 7.53
N TYR A 149 15.21 2.33 7.19
CA TYR A 149 15.90 1.20 7.82
C TYR A 149 17.37 1.12 7.44
N ILE A 150 17.71 1.45 6.18
CA ILE A 150 19.11 1.53 5.74
C ILE A 150 19.86 2.64 6.52
N ALA A 151 19.20 3.77 6.73
CA ALA A 151 19.78 4.86 7.53
C ALA A 151 19.96 4.47 9.00
N ALA A 152 18.99 3.77 9.58
CA ALA A 152 19.07 3.27 10.95
C ALA A 152 20.23 2.25 11.11
N LEU A 153 20.36 1.30 10.17
CA LEU A 153 21.46 0.33 10.16
C LEU A 153 22.83 0.98 10.02
N ALA A 154 22.94 2.03 9.21
CA ALA A 154 24.18 2.77 9.04
C ALA A 154 24.59 3.58 10.28
N GLY A 155 23.67 3.86 11.20
CA GLY A 155 23.92 4.53 12.46
C GLY A 155 24.36 3.61 13.60
N ILE A 156 24.37 2.29 13.40
CA ILE A 156 24.79 1.31 14.41
C ILE A 156 26.32 1.31 14.50
N ASP A 157 26.86 1.39 15.73
CA ASP A 157 28.29 1.35 15.98
C ASP A 157 28.88 -0.01 15.51
N THR A 158 29.94 0.05 14.72
CA THR A 158 30.63 -1.14 14.19
C THR A 158 31.21 -2.02 15.29
N THR A 159 31.53 -1.45 16.44
CA THR A 159 32.05 -2.20 17.63
C THR A 159 31.05 -3.24 18.13
N LEU A 160 29.74 -3.01 17.95
CA LEU A 160 28.70 -3.99 18.30
C LEU A 160 28.74 -5.22 17.39
N TYR A 161 29.04 -5.03 16.11
CA TYR A 161 29.20 -6.15 15.17
C TYR A 161 30.48 -6.93 15.44
N GLU A 162 31.56 -6.25 15.83
CA GLU A 162 32.82 -6.88 16.21
C GLU A 162 32.64 -7.72 17.48
N ALA A 163 31.96 -7.19 18.50
CA ALA A 163 31.67 -7.95 19.73
C ALA A 163 30.82 -9.21 19.44
N ALA A 164 29.76 -9.07 18.62
CA ALA A 164 28.91 -10.20 18.26
C ALA A 164 29.62 -11.27 17.41
N SER A 165 30.76 -10.93 16.78
CA SER A 165 31.53 -11.90 16.00
C SER A 165 32.51 -12.75 16.85
N ILE A 166 32.73 -12.37 18.13
CA ILE A 166 33.62 -13.04 19.08
C ILE A 166 32.86 -14.04 19.96
N ASP A 167 31.54 -13.80 20.16
CA ASP A 167 30.62 -14.70 20.88
C ASP A 167 30.10 -15.82 19.97
#